data_636269f87abf88306fbb2fbfa0c1c006
#
_entry.id   636269f87abf88306fbb2fbfa0c1c006
#
_cell.length_a   1.000
_cell.length_b   1.000
_cell.length_c   1.000
_cell.angle_alpha   90.00
_cell.angle_beta   90.00
_cell.angle_gamma   90.00
#
_symmetry.space_group_name_H-M   'P 1'
#
loop_
_entity.id
_entity.type
_entity.pdbx_description
1 polymer ?
#
loop_
_entity_poly.entity_id
_entity_poly.type
_entity_poly.pdbx_seq_one_letter_code
_entity_poly.pdbx_strand_id
1 'polypeptide(L)'
;MGNPISFGIPESQLIKEPPNKQKIFADIIPGRTETYKYDNEKDYYNDYAISYYGMTWKKAQWNCMRHYEILANKCIPYFPDINDCPPLTMVNFPKEVIKETNKYARRHEIHPFYNEINEYLFDYTKNNLTTKMIVKKMF
;
A
#
# COMPACT_ATOMS: atom_id res chain seq x y z
N MET A 1 -3.46 28.15 -7.20
CA MET A 1 -2.46 27.65 -6.55
C MET A 1 -2.09 26.19 -6.88
N GLY A 2 -1.00 25.81 -6.53
CA GLY A 2 -0.47 24.56 -6.97
C GLY A 2 -1.36 23.35 -6.74
N ASN A 3 -1.24 22.38 -7.61
CA ASN A 3 -1.92 21.11 -7.43
C ASN A 3 -1.39 20.41 -6.19
N PRO A 4 -2.22 19.61 -5.50
CA PRO A 4 -1.73 18.78 -4.43
C PRO A 4 -0.61 17.92 -4.94
N ILE A 5 0.49 17.85 -4.20
CA ILE A 5 1.58 16.96 -4.55
C ILE A 5 1.10 15.53 -4.30
N SER A 6 1.04 14.74 -5.36
CA SER A 6 0.74 13.34 -5.23
C SER A 6 2.04 12.57 -5.07
N PHE A 7 2.14 11.76 -4.01
CA PHE A 7 3.26 10.86 -3.88
C PHE A 7 3.17 9.76 -4.93
N GLY A 8 4.32 9.37 -5.43
CA GLY A 8 4.44 8.23 -6.30
C GLY A 8 5.59 7.38 -5.81
N ILE A 9 5.55 6.09 -6.10
CA ILE A 9 6.65 5.21 -5.77
C ILE A 9 7.57 5.08 -6.98
N PRO A 10 8.90 5.16 -6.80
CA PRO A 10 9.81 4.90 -7.92
C PRO A 10 9.57 3.52 -8.51
N GLU A 11 9.56 3.43 -9.83
CA GLU A 11 9.32 2.17 -10.53
C GLU A 11 10.33 1.09 -10.12
N SER A 12 11.57 1.51 -9.81
CA SER A 12 12.61 0.60 -9.36
C SER A 12 12.32 -0.09 -8.03
N GLN A 13 11.37 0.42 -7.24
CA GLN A 13 10.98 -0.15 -5.96
C GLN A 13 9.87 -1.19 -6.06
N LEU A 14 9.27 -1.37 -7.24
CA LEU A 14 8.30 -2.44 -7.44
C LEU A 14 9.00 -3.79 -7.34
N ILE A 15 8.42 -4.68 -6.52
CA ILE A 15 9.01 -6.01 -6.33
C ILE A 15 9.00 -6.80 -7.64
N LYS A 16 10.09 -7.49 -7.93
CA LYS A 16 10.23 -8.26 -9.18
C LYS A 16 9.89 -9.72 -9.00
N GLU A 17 10.30 -10.30 -7.88
CA GLU A 17 10.09 -11.71 -7.57
C GLU A 17 9.42 -11.84 -6.21
N PRO A 18 8.09 -11.67 -6.14
CA PRO A 18 7.39 -11.73 -4.87
C PRO A 18 7.45 -13.14 -4.27
N PRO A 19 7.81 -13.26 -2.98
CA PRO A 19 7.81 -14.55 -2.31
C PRO A 19 6.38 -15.00 -1.98
N ASN A 20 6.24 -16.24 -1.53
CA ASN A 20 4.98 -16.74 -1.01
C ASN A 20 4.62 -16.00 0.28
N LYS A 21 3.33 -15.78 0.50
CA LYS A 21 2.86 -15.16 1.74
C LYS A 21 3.00 -16.13 2.90
N GLN A 22 3.45 -15.62 4.04
CA GLN A 22 3.76 -16.44 5.22
C GLN A 22 2.95 -16.04 6.44
N LYS A 23 2.40 -14.82 6.48
CA LYS A 23 1.65 -14.32 7.63
C LYS A 23 0.59 -13.33 7.20
N ILE A 24 -0.41 -13.14 8.05
CA ILE A 24 -1.55 -12.30 7.71
C ILE A 24 -1.16 -10.81 7.71
N PHE A 25 -0.46 -10.35 8.75
CA PHE A 25 -0.04 -8.95 8.84
C PHE A 25 1.47 -8.83 8.91
N ALA A 26 1.99 -7.78 8.27
CA ALA A 26 3.36 -7.34 8.50
C ALA A 26 3.53 -6.88 9.95
N ASP A 27 4.74 -6.98 10.47
CA ASP A 27 5.02 -6.68 11.87
C ASP A 27 5.01 -5.17 12.16
N ILE A 28 5.25 -4.35 11.15
CA ILE A 28 5.29 -2.89 11.31
C ILE A 28 3.89 -2.36 11.61
N ILE A 29 3.77 -1.65 12.73
CA ILE A 29 2.53 -0.96 13.11
C ILE A 29 2.84 0.53 13.17
N PRO A 30 2.21 1.36 12.33
CA PRO A 30 2.45 2.80 12.32
C PRO A 30 2.26 3.42 13.70
N GLY A 31 3.21 4.25 14.11
CA GLY A 31 3.16 4.91 15.41
C GLY A 31 3.68 4.09 16.57
N ARG A 32 3.95 2.81 16.39
CA ARG A 32 4.56 1.98 17.43
C ARG A 32 6.03 1.76 17.10
N THR A 33 6.89 2.58 17.68
CA THR A 33 8.32 2.57 17.35
C THR A 33 9.01 1.25 17.69
N GLU A 34 8.49 0.50 18.66
CA GLU A 34 9.02 -0.81 19.00
C GLU A 34 8.87 -1.82 17.87
N THR A 35 7.98 -1.55 16.91
CA THR A 35 7.83 -2.42 15.72
C THR A 35 8.78 -2.03 14.58
N TYR A 36 9.47 -0.90 14.69
CA TYR A 36 10.39 -0.40 13.66
C TYR A 36 11.77 -1.03 13.86
N LYS A 37 11.83 -2.35 13.69
CA LYS A 37 12.99 -3.16 14.06
C LYS A 37 13.99 -3.41 12.92
N TYR A 38 13.69 -2.92 11.72
CA TYR A 38 14.51 -3.21 10.54
C TYR A 38 15.57 -2.12 10.33
N ASP A 39 16.81 -2.54 10.09
CA ASP A 39 17.94 -1.64 9.92
C ASP A 39 18.14 -1.19 8.47
N ASN A 40 17.45 -1.84 7.52
CA ASN A 40 17.62 -1.55 6.11
C ASN A 40 16.31 -1.73 5.36
N GLU A 41 16.25 -1.13 4.16
CA GLU A 41 15.05 -1.17 3.33
C GLU A 41 14.69 -2.59 2.88
N LYS A 42 15.68 -3.41 2.58
CA LYS A 42 15.44 -4.76 2.09
C LYS A 42 14.63 -5.57 3.07
N ASP A 43 15.01 -5.57 4.34
CA ASP A 43 14.30 -6.33 5.36
C ASP A 43 12.93 -5.72 5.67
N TYR A 44 12.86 -4.39 5.67
CA TYR A 44 11.60 -3.68 5.85
C TYR A 44 10.60 -4.04 4.74
N TYR A 45 11.02 -3.98 3.49
CA TYR A 45 10.14 -4.31 2.36
C TYR A 45 9.80 -5.80 2.32
N ASN A 46 10.73 -6.66 2.73
CA ASN A 46 10.46 -8.09 2.76
C ASN A 46 9.34 -8.44 3.74
N ASP A 47 9.22 -7.70 4.84
CA ASP A 47 8.13 -7.90 5.79
C ASP A 47 6.77 -7.73 5.11
N TYR A 48 6.62 -6.72 4.26
CA TYR A 48 5.41 -6.56 3.47
C TYR A 48 5.27 -7.66 2.42
N ALA A 49 6.36 -8.00 1.76
CA ALA A 49 6.32 -8.97 0.67
C ALA A 49 5.82 -10.35 1.12
N ILE A 50 6.15 -10.77 2.33
CA ILE A 50 5.73 -12.07 2.88
C ILE A 50 4.38 -12.01 3.60
N SER A 51 3.76 -10.86 3.67
CA SER A 51 2.51 -10.64 4.42
C SER A 51 1.35 -10.41 3.48
N TYR A 52 0.15 -10.90 3.87
CA TYR A 52 -1.06 -10.62 3.11
C TYR A 52 -1.45 -9.14 3.21
N TYR A 53 -1.34 -8.56 4.41
CA TYR A 53 -1.73 -7.18 4.66
C TYR A 53 -0.63 -6.41 5.38
N GLY A 54 -0.55 -5.11 5.08
CA GLY A 54 0.30 -4.18 5.82
C GLY A 54 -0.56 -3.07 6.42
N MET A 55 -0.36 -2.78 7.69
CA MET A 55 -1.12 -1.73 8.37
C MET A 55 -0.65 -0.36 7.95
N THR A 56 -1.60 0.50 7.64
CA THR A 56 -1.34 1.90 7.36
C THR A 56 -2.58 2.72 7.70
N TRP A 57 -2.39 4.00 7.98
CA TRP A 57 -3.48 4.94 8.21
C TRP A 57 -2.99 6.36 8.07
N LYS A 58 -3.94 7.30 8.12
CA LYS A 58 -3.63 8.72 8.12
C LYS A 58 -2.77 9.09 9.32
N LYS A 59 -1.74 9.90 9.07
CA LYS A 59 -0.99 10.58 10.13
C LYS A 59 -1.26 12.08 10.04
N ALA A 60 -0.22 12.89 9.79
CA ALA A 60 -0.41 14.33 9.57
C ALA A 60 -1.21 14.59 8.28
N GLN A 61 -1.00 13.74 7.27
CA GLN A 61 -1.66 13.85 5.98
C GLN A 61 -2.25 12.49 5.58
N TRP A 62 -3.26 12.52 4.71
CA TRP A 62 -3.83 11.30 4.14
C TRP A 62 -2.82 10.56 3.28
N ASN A 63 -2.11 11.29 2.42
CA ASN A 63 -1.16 10.71 1.50
C ASN A 63 0.19 10.51 2.20
N CYS A 64 0.72 9.30 2.20
CA CYS A 64 2.04 9.03 2.74
C CYS A 64 2.69 7.85 2.00
N MET A 65 4.01 7.80 2.03
CA MET A 65 4.77 6.80 1.27
C MET A 65 4.48 5.38 1.69
N ARG A 66 4.13 5.14 2.96
CA ARG A 66 3.87 3.77 3.43
C ARG A 66 2.77 3.09 2.62
N HIS A 67 1.72 3.80 2.24
CA HIS A 67 0.64 3.21 1.43
C HIS A 67 1.19 2.60 0.14
N TYR A 68 2.10 3.33 -0.50
CA TYR A 68 2.66 2.93 -1.80
C TYR A 68 3.73 1.87 -1.63
N GLU A 69 4.49 1.90 -0.55
CA GLU A 69 5.50 0.89 -0.25
C GLU A 69 4.85 -0.49 -0.03
N ILE A 70 3.71 -0.52 0.63
CA ILE A 70 2.95 -1.76 0.82
C ILE A 70 2.53 -2.32 -0.53
N LEU A 71 1.92 -1.48 -1.37
CA LEU A 71 1.47 -1.89 -2.70
C LEU A 71 2.64 -2.33 -3.59
N ALA A 72 3.77 -1.62 -3.52
CA ALA A 72 4.95 -1.94 -4.33
C ALA A 72 5.55 -3.29 -3.99
N ASN A 73 5.32 -3.78 -2.79
CA ASN A 73 5.79 -5.09 -2.35
C ASN A 73 4.73 -6.18 -2.50
N LYS A 74 3.72 -5.91 -3.31
CA LYS A 74 2.64 -6.85 -3.63
C LYS A 74 1.94 -7.34 -2.36
N CYS A 75 1.65 -6.39 -1.47
CA CYS A 75 0.92 -6.56 -0.23
C CYS A 75 -0.30 -5.65 -0.29
N ILE A 76 -1.35 -6.00 0.42
CA ILE A 76 -2.58 -5.18 0.39
C ILE A 76 -2.62 -4.32 1.65
N PRO A 77 -2.76 -2.99 1.50
CA PRO A 77 -2.86 -2.11 2.65
C PRO A 77 -4.13 -2.38 3.47
N TYR A 78 -3.97 -2.60 4.76
CA TYR A 78 -5.07 -2.49 5.69
C TYR A 78 -5.12 -1.04 6.17
N PHE A 79 -6.11 -0.31 5.70
CA PHE A 79 -6.24 1.14 5.86
C PHE A 79 -7.58 1.42 6.56
N PRO A 80 -7.64 1.25 7.89
CA PRO A 80 -8.93 1.23 8.60
C PRO A 80 -9.73 2.53 8.51
N ASP A 81 -9.07 3.68 8.37
CA ASP A 81 -9.75 4.97 8.27
C ASP A 81 -9.94 5.47 6.83
N ILE A 82 -9.78 4.57 5.85
CA ILE A 82 -9.89 4.97 4.44
C ILE A 82 -11.28 5.54 4.08
N ASN A 83 -12.32 5.11 4.78
CA ASN A 83 -13.66 5.64 4.54
C ASN A 83 -13.79 7.12 4.87
N ASP A 84 -12.92 7.64 5.73
CA ASP A 84 -12.91 9.04 6.13
C ASP A 84 -12.11 9.92 5.18
N CYS A 85 -11.41 9.32 4.21
CA CYS A 85 -10.61 10.07 3.25
C CYS A 85 -11.51 10.89 2.33
N PRO A 86 -11.29 12.22 2.22
CA PRO A 86 -12.11 13.04 1.34
C PRO A 86 -12.05 12.57 -0.11
N PRO A 87 -13.16 12.69 -0.86
CA PRO A 87 -13.20 12.18 -2.24
C PRO A 87 -12.14 12.76 -3.17
N LEU A 88 -11.75 14.02 -2.95
CA LEU A 88 -10.77 14.68 -3.81
C LEU A 88 -9.33 14.54 -3.30
N THR A 89 -9.13 13.79 -2.21
CA THR A 89 -7.81 13.48 -1.66
C THR A 89 -7.42 12.09 -2.11
N MET A 90 -6.16 11.92 -2.52
CA MET A 90 -5.64 10.63 -3.01
C MET A 90 -6.51 10.06 -4.13
N VAL A 91 -6.85 10.91 -5.10
CA VAL A 91 -7.81 10.54 -6.16
C VAL A 91 -7.36 9.36 -7.01
N ASN A 92 -6.06 9.13 -7.13
CA ASN A 92 -5.51 8.03 -7.92
C ASN A 92 -5.34 6.74 -7.11
N PHE A 93 -5.53 6.81 -5.80
CA PHE A 93 -5.38 5.64 -4.94
C PHE A 93 -6.59 4.72 -5.10
N PRO A 94 -6.40 3.40 -5.17
CA PRO A 94 -7.51 2.46 -5.45
C PRO A 94 -8.36 2.19 -4.21
N LYS A 95 -9.06 3.22 -3.73
CA LYS A 95 -9.77 3.22 -2.44
C LYS A 95 -10.85 2.15 -2.35
N GLU A 96 -11.64 1.99 -3.40
CA GLU A 96 -12.81 1.08 -3.33
C GLU A 96 -12.38 -0.39 -3.20
N VAL A 97 -11.34 -0.78 -3.91
CA VAL A 97 -10.82 -2.14 -3.83
C VAL A 97 -10.23 -2.39 -2.44
N ILE A 98 -9.50 -1.42 -1.90
CA ILE A 98 -8.91 -1.54 -0.56
C ILE A 98 -9.99 -1.58 0.52
N LYS A 99 -11.07 -0.80 0.38
CA LYS A 99 -12.20 -0.87 1.30
C LYS A 99 -12.80 -2.28 1.34
N GLU A 100 -12.90 -2.93 0.18
CA GLU A 100 -13.44 -4.28 0.11
C GLU A 100 -12.55 -5.29 0.83
N THR A 101 -11.24 -5.24 0.60
CA THR A 101 -10.32 -6.16 1.29
C THR A 101 -10.19 -5.85 2.77
N ASN A 102 -10.38 -4.58 3.18
CA ASN A 102 -10.32 -4.19 4.59
C ASN A 102 -11.37 -4.90 5.44
N LYS A 103 -12.51 -5.25 4.86
CA LYS A 103 -13.55 -5.99 5.58
C LYS A 103 -13.04 -7.33 6.09
N TYR A 104 -12.22 -7.99 5.30
CA TYR A 104 -11.60 -9.27 5.67
C TYR A 104 -10.39 -9.06 6.58
N ALA A 105 -9.53 -8.11 6.24
CA ALA A 105 -8.35 -7.81 7.06
C ALA A 105 -8.72 -7.48 8.51
N ARG A 106 -9.81 -6.74 8.70
CA ARG A 106 -10.30 -6.38 10.04
C ARG A 106 -10.57 -7.60 10.90
N ARG A 107 -10.97 -8.71 10.28
CA ARG A 107 -11.26 -9.97 10.96
C ARG A 107 -10.06 -10.91 10.97
N HIS A 108 -8.89 -10.46 10.53
CA HIS A 108 -7.71 -11.30 10.34
C HIS A 108 -7.97 -12.46 9.38
N GLU A 109 -8.78 -12.19 8.35
CA GLU A 109 -9.13 -13.17 7.32
C GLU A 109 -8.58 -12.75 5.97
N ILE A 110 -8.37 -13.73 5.10
CA ILE A 110 -7.89 -13.50 3.74
C ILE A 110 -9.10 -13.52 2.81
N HIS A 111 -9.23 -12.47 1.98
CA HIS A 111 -10.32 -12.39 1.01
C HIS A 111 -10.28 -13.62 0.09
N PRO A 112 -11.45 -14.23 -0.23
CA PRO A 112 -11.50 -15.41 -1.12
C PRO A 112 -10.81 -15.20 -2.47
N PHE A 113 -10.84 -13.97 -2.99
CA PHE A 113 -10.18 -13.61 -4.25
C PHE A 113 -8.92 -12.78 -4.03
N TYR A 114 -8.21 -13.07 -2.94
CA TYR A 114 -7.03 -12.30 -2.56
C TYR A 114 -5.99 -12.23 -3.70
N ASN A 115 -5.70 -13.37 -4.32
CA ASN A 115 -4.65 -13.40 -5.35
C ASN A 115 -5.02 -12.52 -6.55
N GLU A 116 -6.27 -12.59 -7.00
CA GLU A 116 -6.75 -11.80 -8.12
C GLU A 116 -6.77 -10.32 -7.80
N ILE A 117 -7.19 -9.97 -6.59
CA ILE A 117 -7.21 -8.58 -6.14
C ILE A 117 -5.78 -8.05 -6.00
N ASN A 118 -4.89 -8.85 -5.46
CA ASN A 118 -3.49 -8.46 -5.29
C ASN A 118 -2.81 -8.23 -6.66
N GLU A 119 -3.07 -9.11 -7.62
CA GLU A 119 -2.57 -8.90 -8.99
C GLU A 119 -3.12 -7.59 -9.58
N TYR A 120 -4.42 -7.35 -9.42
CA TYR A 120 -5.03 -6.12 -9.89
C TYR A 120 -4.38 -4.88 -9.25
N LEU A 121 -4.20 -4.90 -7.93
CA LEU A 121 -3.62 -3.78 -7.20
C LEU A 121 -2.17 -3.54 -7.58
N PHE A 122 -1.41 -4.60 -7.79
CA PHE A 122 -0.02 -4.46 -8.21
C PHE A 122 0.08 -3.87 -9.61
N ASP A 123 -0.72 -4.38 -10.55
CA ASP A 123 -0.77 -3.82 -11.90
C ASP A 123 -1.25 -2.38 -11.89
N TYR A 124 -2.25 -2.08 -11.07
CA TYR A 124 -2.73 -0.71 -10.91
C TYR A 124 -1.62 0.22 -10.38
N THR A 125 -0.88 -0.25 -9.40
CA THR A 125 0.25 0.52 -8.83
C THR A 125 1.30 0.81 -9.90
N LYS A 126 1.67 -0.21 -10.64
CA LYS A 126 2.65 -0.09 -11.73
C LYS A 126 2.21 0.92 -12.79
N ASN A 127 0.94 0.90 -13.15
CA ASN A 127 0.42 1.68 -14.27
C ASN A 127 -0.07 3.07 -13.87
N ASN A 128 -0.34 3.32 -12.59
CA ASN A 128 -0.98 4.56 -12.16
C ASN A 128 -0.28 5.27 -11.01
N LEU A 129 0.47 4.57 -10.18
CA LEU A 129 1.00 5.13 -8.93
C LEU A 129 2.51 5.29 -8.90
N THR A 130 3.21 4.91 -9.95
CA THR A 130 4.66 5.16 -10.01
C THR A 130 4.92 6.64 -10.30
N THR A 131 6.06 7.13 -9.84
CA THR A 131 6.46 8.51 -10.09
C THR A 131 6.46 8.81 -11.58
N LYS A 132 6.95 7.87 -12.40
CA LYS A 132 6.97 8.00 -13.85
C LYS A 132 5.56 8.20 -14.42
N MET A 133 4.58 7.43 -13.96
CA MET A 133 3.22 7.52 -14.47
C MET A 133 2.51 8.77 -13.99
N ILE A 134 2.76 9.21 -12.77
CA ILE A 134 2.18 10.45 -12.24
C ILE A 134 2.69 11.66 -13.03
N VAL A 135 3.99 11.72 -13.27
CA VAL A 135 4.59 12.79 -14.07
C VAL A 135 4.00 12.79 -15.49
N LYS A 136 3.84 11.61 -16.09
CA LYS A 136 3.27 11.48 -17.43
C LYS A 136 1.86 12.04 -17.51
N LYS A 137 1.04 11.83 -16.47
CA LYS A 137 -0.33 12.36 -16.42
C LYS A 137 -0.39 13.86 -16.25
N MET A 138 0.65 14.49 -15.71
CA MET A 138 0.72 15.94 -15.52
C MET A 138 1.01 16.69 -16.82
N PHE A 139 1.55 16.03 -17.80
CA PHE A 139 1.94 16.60 -19.08
C PHE A 139 1.30 15.82 -20.22
#